data_88f31cff7b124fdef6efdb6d453a4a57
#
_entry.id   88f31cff7b124fdef6efdb6d453a4a57
#
_cell.length_a   1.000
_cell.length_b   1.000
_cell.length_c   1.000
_cell.angle_alpha   90.00
_cell.angle_beta   90.00
_cell.angle_gamma   90.00
#
_symmetry.space_group_name_H-M   'P 1'
#
loop_
_entity.id
_entity.type
_entity.pdbx_description
1 polymer ?
#
loop_
_entity_poly.entity_id
_entity_poly.type
_entity_poly.pdbx_seq_one_letter_code
_entity_poly.pdbx_strand_id
1 'polypeptide(L)'
;TLLAMKTHLLAALCAVAFALSLRSGADACTRAVYVGPGGMVATGRTMDWREDPLTNLYLFPRGAVRRGALTDDTVRWTSKYGSLSAAGYDIGIADGMNEAGLTASLLFLPESVYERSGDTRPVMGLSIWTQYVLDNFATVAEAVAELGKEAFRIDAPDLPNGVPARLHLAVSDATGDSAVFEYLGGRLVIHHGPQCRVLTNSPSYDRQLAILGYWRQIGGLTMLPGTNRSSDRFVRASFYIEAIVQSADPAIAVPAVMSVMRNVSVPYGISTPDMPHIASTRWRTVCDQKNRVCYFEPTLGMEVFRVDLRKVDFAPGSGERVLRLTEGQSYSGDVTTEFRSSEKPFGFLFGV
;
A
#
# COMPACT_ATOMS: atom_id res chain seq x y z
N THR A 1 -15.66 43.75 -30.27
CA THR A 1 -16.69 42.72 -30.34
C THR A 1 -16.13 41.34 -30.59
N LEU A 2 -15.26 41.12 -31.61
CA LEU A 2 -14.63 39.83 -31.86
C LEU A 2 -13.53 39.45 -30.84
N LEU A 3 -12.85 40.44 -30.27
CA LEU A 3 -11.81 40.28 -29.24
C LEU A 3 -12.42 39.87 -27.89
N ALA A 4 -13.57 40.47 -27.53
CA ALA A 4 -14.29 40.10 -26.31
C ALA A 4 -14.87 38.70 -26.35
N MET A 5 -15.37 38.24 -27.52
CA MET A 5 -15.79 36.83 -27.70
C MET A 5 -14.65 35.82 -27.56
N LYS A 6 -13.45 36.14 -28.08
CA LYS A 6 -12.29 35.25 -27.94
C LYS A 6 -11.78 35.13 -26.50
N THR A 7 -11.81 36.23 -25.73
CA THR A 7 -11.43 36.22 -24.31
C THR A 7 -12.42 35.42 -23.46
N HIS A 8 -13.72 35.54 -23.71
CA HIS A 8 -14.74 34.74 -23.01
C HIS A 8 -14.68 33.26 -23.38
N LEU A 9 -14.36 32.94 -24.64
CA LEU A 9 -14.18 31.53 -25.07
C LEU A 9 -12.92 30.89 -24.44
N LEU A 10 -11.81 31.64 -24.35
CA LEU A 10 -10.59 31.17 -23.70
C LEU A 10 -10.78 30.98 -22.19
N ALA A 11 -11.46 31.91 -21.52
CA ALA A 11 -11.80 31.83 -20.10
C ALA A 11 -12.74 30.63 -19.81
N ALA A 12 -13.71 30.38 -20.68
CA ALA A 12 -14.61 29.22 -20.56
C ALA A 12 -13.87 27.89 -20.80
N LEU A 13 -12.96 27.83 -21.78
CA LEU A 13 -12.10 26.64 -22.03
C LEU A 13 -11.15 26.39 -20.85
N CYS A 14 -10.53 27.43 -20.27
CA CYS A 14 -9.69 27.28 -19.08
C CYS A 14 -10.49 26.86 -17.86
N ALA A 15 -11.71 27.37 -17.68
CA ALA A 15 -12.58 26.96 -16.57
C ALA A 15 -13.07 25.50 -16.72
N VAL A 16 -13.37 25.06 -17.96
CA VAL A 16 -13.73 23.66 -18.26
C VAL A 16 -12.53 22.73 -18.08
N ALA A 17 -11.32 23.13 -18.54
CA ALA A 17 -10.10 22.37 -18.33
C ALA A 17 -9.74 22.28 -16.83
N PHE A 18 -9.94 23.35 -16.06
CA PHE A 18 -9.73 23.36 -14.61
C PHE A 18 -10.78 22.52 -13.88
N ALA A 19 -12.04 22.53 -14.33
CA ALA A 19 -13.10 21.68 -13.76
C ALA A 19 -12.94 20.19 -14.12
N LEU A 20 -12.35 19.87 -15.28
CA LEU A 20 -12.01 18.50 -15.67
C LEU A 20 -10.81 17.93 -14.91
N SER A 21 -9.86 18.78 -14.48
CA SER A 21 -8.72 18.35 -13.65
C SER A 21 -9.08 18.06 -12.19
N LEU A 22 -10.30 18.44 -11.73
CA LEU A 22 -10.78 18.17 -10.37
C LEU A 22 -11.55 16.85 -10.22
N ARG A 23 -11.69 16.05 -11.29
CA ARG A 23 -12.37 14.75 -11.27
C ARG A 23 -11.43 13.58 -11.01
N SER A 24 -10.35 13.76 -10.25
CA SER A 24 -9.67 12.61 -9.68
C SER A 24 -10.54 12.06 -8.54
N GLY A 25 -11.30 11.03 -8.83
CA GLY A 25 -11.95 10.26 -7.78
C GLY A 25 -10.89 9.87 -6.76
N ALA A 26 -11.16 10.17 -5.49
CA ALA A 26 -10.22 9.95 -4.42
C ALA A 26 -10.12 8.45 -4.12
N ASP A 27 -9.30 7.73 -4.89
CA ASP A 27 -8.81 6.43 -4.45
C ASP A 27 -7.91 6.69 -3.26
N ALA A 28 -8.16 5.99 -2.17
CA ALA A 28 -7.64 6.36 -0.87
C ALA A 28 -7.02 5.14 -0.20
N CYS A 29 -5.79 5.24 0.29
CA CYS A 29 -5.14 4.28 1.17
C CYS A 29 -4.36 5.07 2.22
N THR A 30 -4.11 4.47 3.37
CA THR A 30 -3.23 5.04 4.39
C THR A 30 -2.33 3.95 4.92
N ARG A 31 -1.06 4.27 5.13
CA ARG A 31 -0.08 3.45 5.84
C ARG A 31 0.55 4.28 6.94
N ALA A 32 0.76 3.69 8.13
CA ALA A 32 1.48 4.33 9.21
C ALA A 32 2.31 3.31 10.00
N VAL A 33 3.54 3.69 10.37
CA VAL A 33 4.48 2.86 11.12
C VAL A 33 4.61 3.38 12.54
N TYR A 34 4.26 2.55 13.50
CA TYR A 34 4.51 2.74 14.91
C TYR A 34 5.90 2.20 15.26
N VAL A 35 6.69 3.02 15.95
CA VAL A 35 7.99 2.62 16.53
C VAL A 35 7.95 2.95 18.00
N GLY A 36 7.78 1.92 18.81
CA GLY A 36 7.64 2.00 20.26
C GLY A 36 8.87 1.54 21.02
N PRO A 37 8.82 1.61 22.38
CA PRO A 37 9.89 1.13 23.24
C PRO A 37 10.12 -0.38 23.08
N GLY A 38 11.30 -0.85 23.53
CA GLY A 38 11.66 -2.27 23.50
C GLY A 38 11.74 -2.87 22.10
N GLY A 39 11.92 -2.06 21.05
CA GLY A 39 11.97 -2.51 19.67
C GLY A 39 10.60 -2.94 19.11
N MET A 40 9.49 -2.47 19.70
CA MET A 40 8.16 -2.71 19.15
C MET A 40 7.98 -1.90 17.86
N VAL A 41 7.75 -2.58 16.75
CA VAL A 41 7.46 -1.96 15.45
C VAL A 41 6.20 -2.60 14.88
N ALA A 42 5.24 -1.77 14.51
CA ALA A 42 4.01 -2.21 13.89
C ALA A 42 3.61 -1.30 12.73
N THR A 43 3.32 -1.89 11.58
CA THR A 43 2.81 -1.16 10.42
C THR A 43 1.32 -1.39 10.28
N GLY A 44 0.55 -0.30 10.33
CA GLY A 44 -0.88 -0.29 10.02
C GLY A 44 -1.14 0.17 8.59
N ARG A 45 -2.19 -0.37 7.98
CA ARG A 45 -2.67 0.04 6.65
C ARG A 45 -4.19 0.01 6.56
N THR A 46 -4.77 0.95 5.77
CA THR A 46 -6.13 0.87 5.23
C THR A 46 -6.09 0.64 3.73
N MET A 47 -6.92 -0.28 3.24
CA MET A 47 -7.20 -0.44 1.81
C MET A 47 -8.51 0.25 1.49
N ASP A 48 -8.42 1.39 0.84
CA ASP A 48 -9.59 2.17 0.48
C ASP A 48 -9.75 2.15 -1.04
N TRP A 49 -10.88 1.61 -1.51
CA TRP A 49 -11.12 1.42 -2.94
C TRP A 49 -12.60 1.59 -3.27
N ARG A 50 -12.91 2.01 -4.50
CA ARG A 50 -14.30 2.27 -4.93
C ARG A 50 -15.16 1.03 -4.93
N GLU A 51 -14.59 -0.07 -5.38
CA GLU A 51 -15.24 -1.37 -5.47
C GLU A 51 -14.53 -2.38 -4.57
N ASP A 52 -15.09 -3.59 -4.46
CA ASP A 52 -14.41 -4.67 -3.76
C ASP A 52 -13.20 -5.13 -4.59
N PRO A 53 -11.97 -5.02 -4.06
CA PRO A 53 -10.78 -5.53 -4.73
C PRO A 53 -10.65 -7.05 -4.65
N LEU A 54 -11.68 -7.78 -4.19
CA LEU A 54 -11.73 -9.24 -4.07
C LEU A 54 -10.48 -9.80 -3.37
N THR A 55 -10.12 -9.20 -2.23
CA THR A 55 -8.88 -9.54 -1.53
C THR A 55 -8.96 -10.92 -0.90
N ASN A 56 -7.94 -11.73 -1.19
CA ASN A 56 -7.62 -12.96 -0.49
C ASN A 56 -6.21 -12.87 0.11
N LEU A 57 -5.91 -13.68 1.13
CA LEU A 57 -4.58 -13.74 1.72
C LEU A 57 -3.83 -14.98 1.23
N TYR A 58 -2.58 -14.78 0.85
CA TYR A 58 -1.72 -15.83 0.34
C TYR A 58 -0.48 -16.01 1.21
N LEU A 59 -0.06 -17.25 1.40
CA LEU A 59 1.23 -17.63 1.94
C LEU A 59 2.11 -18.14 0.81
N PHE A 60 3.21 -17.43 0.56
CA PHE A 60 4.19 -17.80 -0.45
C PHE A 60 5.44 -18.36 0.23
N PRO A 61 5.91 -19.57 -0.17
CA PRO A 61 7.10 -20.18 0.40
C PRO A 61 8.39 -19.58 -0.17
N ARG A 62 9.51 -19.84 0.49
CA ARG A 62 10.86 -19.66 -0.05
C ARG A 62 11.11 -20.57 -1.25
N GLY A 63 12.09 -20.22 -2.08
CA GLY A 63 12.53 -21.04 -3.20
C GLY A 63 11.62 -20.98 -4.43
N ALA A 64 10.57 -20.17 -4.42
CA ALA A 64 9.73 -19.96 -5.59
C ALA A 64 10.53 -19.23 -6.68
N VAL A 65 10.62 -19.83 -7.87
CA VAL A 65 11.22 -19.19 -9.05
C VAL A 65 10.19 -18.27 -9.67
N ARG A 66 10.53 -17.00 -9.79
CA ARG A 66 9.62 -15.96 -10.28
C ARG A 66 10.21 -15.17 -11.43
N ARG A 67 9.34 -14.53 -12.18
CA ARG A 67 9.68 -13.63 -13.28
C ARG A 67 8.82 -12.36 -13.18
N GLY A 68 9.41 -11.22 -13.51
CA GLY A 68 8.76 -9.90 -13.41
C GLY A 68 7.65 -9.67 -14.43
N ALA A 69 7.74 -10.33 -15.60
CA ALA A 69 6.75 -10.26 -16.67
C ALA A 69 6.75 -11.54 -17.52
N LEU A 70 5.78 -11.68 -18.42
CA LEU A 70 5.71 -12.81 -19.36
C LEU A 70 6.66 -12.68 -20.55
N THR A 71 7.24 -11.51 -20.76
CA THR A 71 8.22 -11.23 -21.84
C THR A 71 9.57 -11.88 -21.55
N ASP A 72 10.40 -12.11 -22.56
CA ASP A 72 11.75 -12.67 -22.39
C ASP A 72 12.67 -11.66 -21.70
N ASP A 73 12.50 -10.39 -21.97
CA ASP A 73 13.20 -9.27 -21.36
C ASP A 73 12.59 -8.92 -20.00
N THR A 74 12.80 -9.77 -19.00
CA THR A 74 12.22 -9.61 -17.67
C THR A 74 13.20 -9.98 -16.56
N VAL A 75 13.00 -9.34 -15.40
CA VAL A 75 13.71 -9.70 -14.16
C VAL A 75 13.32 -11.12 -13.73
N ARG A 76 14.32 -11.89 -13.27
CA ARG A 76 14.12 -13.27 -12.73
C ARG A 76 14.78 -13.37 -11.37
N TRP A 77 14.12 -14.03 -10.42
CA TRP A 77 14.68 -14.28 -9.09
C TRP A 77 14.13 -15.58 -8.50
N THR A 78 14.77 -15.99 -7.43
CA THR A 78 14.25 -17.06 -6.55
C THR A 78 13.98 -16.43 -5.19
N SER A 79 12.79 -16.61 -4.64
CA SER A 79 12.41 -16.02 -3.36
C SER A 79 13.32 -16.50 -2.23
N LYS A 80 13.90 -15.55 -1.49
CA LYS A 80 14.75 -15.81 -0.33
C LYS A 80 13.91 -15.96 0.94
N TYR A 81 12.79 -15.27 1.00
CA TYR A 81 11.89 -15.22 2.15
C TYR A 81 10.50 -15.69 1.76
N GLY A 82 9.84 -16.39 2.70
CA GLY A 82 8.42 -16.63 2.63
C GLY A 82 7.65 -15.41 3.12
N SER A 83 6.40 -15.26 2.68
CA SER A 83 5.57 -14.09 2.99
C SER A 83 4.09 -14.43 3.15
N LEU A 84 3.41 -13.57 3.93
CA LEU A 84 1.97 -13.38 3.93
C LEU A 84 1.67 -12.15 3.07
N SER A 85 0.80 -12.31 2.09
CA SER A 85 0.47 -11.26 1.12
C SER A 85 -1.02 -11.13 0.92
N ALA A 86 -1.52 -9.88 0.92
CA ALA A 86 -2.91 -9.54 0.59
C ALA A 86 -2.98 -9.17 -0.91
N ALA A 87 -3.71 -9.98 -1.67
CA ALA A 87 -3.90 -9.78 -3.09
C ALA A 87 -5.05 -8.81 -3.38
N GLY A 88 -4.92 -8.02 -4.45
CA GLY A 88 -6.03 -7.31 -5.06
C GLY A 88 -6.44 -8.00 -6.36
N TYR A 89 -7.73 -8.25 -6.53
CA TYR A 89 -8.33 -8.94 -7.69
C TYR A 89 -7.74 -10.33 -7.98
N ASP A 90 -7.03 -10.92 -7.03
CA ASP A 90 -6.21 -12.13 -7.21
C ASP A 90 -5.18 -12.05 -8.37
N ILE A 91 -4.68 -10.86 -8.69
CA ILE A 91 -3.72 -10.62 -9.79
C ILE A 91 -2.48 -9.82 -9.38
N GLY A 92 -2.47 -9.24 -8.18
CA GLY A 92 -1.33 -8.44 -7.72
C GLY A 92 -1.32 -8.31 -6.20
N ILE A 93 -0.15 -8.06 -5.64
CA ILE A 93 0.03 -7.92 -4.19
C ILE A 93 -0.05 -6.46 -3.80
N ALA A 94 -1.06 -6.14 -2.99
CA ALA A 94 -1.29 -4.79 -2.48
C ALA A 94 -0.58 -4.52 -1.15
N ASP A 95 -0.40 -5.54 -0.30
CA ASP A 95 0.17 -5.44 1.04
C ASP A 95 0.75 -6.77 1.47
N GLY A 96 1.76 -6.76 2.35
CA GLY A 96 2.27 -8.00 2.92
C GLY A 96 3.42 -7.81 3.90
N MET A 97 3.75 -8.91 4.58
CA MET A 97 4.91 -9.03 5.45
C MET A 97 5.63 -10.35 5.18
N ASN A 98 6.96 -10.30 5.09
CA ASN A 98 7.75 -11.52 4.99
C ASN A 98 8.20 -12.06 6.37
N GLU A 99 8.75 -13.26 6.38
CA GLU A 99 9.20 -13.94 7.60
C GLU A 99 10.38 -13.25 8.32
N ALA A 100 11.07 -12.30 7.67
CA ALA A 100 12.07 -11.44 8.30
C ALA A 100 11.44 -10.26 9.05
N GLY A 101 10.15 -9.97 8.82
CA GLY A 101 9.43 -8.83 9.41
C GLY A 101 9.50 -7.55 8.57
N LEU A 102 9.89 -7.65 7.30
CA LEU A 102 9.78 -6.55 6.35
C LEU A 102 8.36 -6.49 5.81
N THR A 103 7.74 -5.31 5.85
CA THR A 103 6.43 -5.04 5.21
C THR A 103 6.61 -4.24 3.94
N ALA A 104 5.76 -4.51 2.95
CA ALA A 104 5.70 -3.77 1.71
C ALA A 104 4.24 -3.52 1.31
N SER A 105 3.92 -2.28 0.94
CA SER A 105 2.55 -1.84 0.64
C SER A 105 2.53 -0.99 -0.61
N LEU A 106 1.65 -1.30 -1.57
CA LEU A 106 1.33 -0.44 -2.71
C LEU A 106 0.12 0.43 -2.38
N LEU A 107 0.23 1.73 -2.65
CA LEU A 107 -0.83 2.71 -2.50
C LEU A 107 -1.04 3.45 -3.82
N PHE A 108 -2.24 3.92 -4.08
CA PHE A 108 -2.55 4.65 -5.31
C PHE A 108 -1.92 6.05 -5.29
N LEU A 109 -1.23 6.42 -6.39
CA LEU A 109 -0.64 7.75 -6.61
C LEU A 109 -0.91 8.19 -8.05
N PRO A 110 -1.91 9.03 -8.32
CA PRO A 110 -2.25 9.47 -9.68
C PRO A 110 -1.09 10.12 -10.44
N GLU A 111 -0.14 10.70 -9.70
CA GLU A 111 1.05 11.37 -10.24
C GLU A 111 2.15 10.39 -10.71
N SER A 112 2.00 9.07 -10.44
CA SER A 112 2.99 8.09 -10.87
C SER A 112 3.08 8.02 -12.40
N VAL A 113 4.30 8.12 -12.91
CA VAL A 113 4.64 7.97 -14.33
C VAL A 113 5.86 7.07 -14.40
N TYR A 114 5.69 5.85 -14.92
CA TYR A 114 6.76 4.85 -15.03
C TYR A 114 7.52 4.93 -16.34
N GLU A 115 6.85 5.38 -17.39
CA GLU A 115 7.36 5.37 -18.76
C GLU A 115 8.51 6.35 -18.91
N ARG A 116 9.59 5.87 -19.51
CA ARG A 116 10.75 6.64 -19.91
C ARG A 116 11.09 6.30 -21.36
N SER A 117 11.12 7.32 -22.22
CA SER A 117 11.43 7.13 -23.63
C SER A 117 12.78 6.42 -23.83
N GLY A 118 12.79 5.36 -24.64
CA GLY A 118 13.99 4.58 -24.96
C GLY A 118 14.49 3.68 -23.81
N ASP A 119 13.66 3.39 -22.82
CA ASP A 119 14.04 2.51 -21.71
C ASP A 119 14.09 1.04 -22.15
N THR A 120 15.29 0.47 -22.15
CA THR A 120 15.56 -0.91 -22.57
C THR A 120 15.87 -1.83 -21.37
N ARG A 121 15.68 -1.35 -20.13
CA ARG A 121 15.89 -2.16 -18.94
C ARG A 121 14.88 -3.32 -18.88
N PRO A 122 15.24 -4.45 -18.23
CA PRO A 122 14.33 -5.56 -18.03
C PRO A 122 13.01 -5.14 -17.40
N VAL A 123 11.93 -5.83 -17.74
CA VAL A 123 10.57 -5.51 -17.26
C VAL A 123 10.32 -6.10 -15.88
N MET A 124 9.69 -5.29 -15.02
CA MET A 124 9.05 -5.68 -13.76
C MET A 124 7.58 -5.26 -13.80
N GLY A 125 6.66 -6.19 -13.82
CA GLY A 125 5.23 -5.88 -13.72
C GLY A 125 4.88 -5.26 -12.37
N LEU A 126 4.06 -4.22 -12.39
CA LEU A 126 3.63 -3.53 -11.17
C LEU A 126 2.91 -4.48 -10.19
N SER A 127 2.15 -5.45 -10.70
CA SER A 127 1.38 -6.42 -9.91
C SER A 127 2.26 -7.33 -9.03
N ILE A 128 3.52 -7.58 -9.43
CA ILE A 128 4.46 -8.42 -8.71
C ILE A 128 5.55 -7.64 -7.98
N TRP A 129 5.61 -6.32 -8.13
CA TRP A 129 6.67 -5.49 -7.56
C TRP A 129 6.74 -5.59 -6.02
N THR A 130 5.58 -5.54 -5.34
CA THR A 130 5.52 -5.78 -3.88
C THR A 130 6.06 -7.16 -3.51
N GLN A 131 5.68 -8.20 -4.26
CA GLN A 131 6.16 -9.55 -4.00
C GLN A 131 7.67 -9.68 -4.23
N TYR A 132 8.22 -9.01 -5.25
CA TYR A 132 9.66 -8.93 -5.46
C TYR A 132 10.39 -8.40 -4.22
N VAL A 133 9.86 -7.36 -3.60
CA VAL A 133 10.43 -6.78 -2.38
C VAL A 133 10.33 -7.75 -1.20
N LEU A 134 9.18 -8.36 -0.99
CA LEU A 134 8.97 -9.35 0.08
C LEU A 134 9.84 -10.60 -0.09
N ASP A 135 10.05 -11.03 -1.34
CA ASP A 135 10.85 -12.22 -1.67
C ASP A 135 12.35 -12.01 -1.43
N ASN A 136 12.88 -10.79 -1.59
CA ASN A 136 14.31 -10.57 -1.73
C ASN A 136 14.98 -9.88 -0.54
N PHE A 137 14.26 -9.08 0.25
CA PHE A 137 14.87 -8.20 1.25
C PHE A 137 14.38 -8.51 2.67
N ALA A 138 15.30 -8.45 3.64
CA ALA A 138 14.99 -8.51 5.07
C ALA A 138 14.88 -7.11 5.68
N THR A 139 15.56 -6.12 5.11
CA THR A 139 15.66 -4.77 5.64
C THR A 139 15.33 -3.71 4.59
N VAL A 140 14.91 -2.54 5.07
CA VAL A 140 14.70 -1.36 4.21
C VAL A 140 15.99 -0.93 3.52
N ALA A 141 17.12 -0.99 4.24
CA ALA A 141 18.41 -0.63 3.67
C ALA A 141 18.80 -1.49 2.46
N GLU A 142 18.53 -2.82 2.51
CA GLU A 142 18.72 -3.72 1.37
C GLU A 142 17.82 -3.34 0.19
N ALA A 143 16.54 -3.08 0.46
CA ALA A 143 15.58 -2.68 -0.57
C ALA A 143 15.97 -1.36 -1.23
N VAL A 144 16.36 -0.34 -0.45
CA VAL A 144 16.81 0.97 -0.95
C VAL A 144 18.07 0.82 -1.80
N ALA A 145 19.06 0.04 -1.33
CA ALA A 145 20.31 -0.18 -2.06
C ALA A 145 20.09 -0.87 -3.41
N GLU A 146 19.16 -1.84 -3.48
CA GLU A 146 18.91 -2.60 -4.71
C GLU A 146 17.99 -1.84 -5.67
N LEU A 147 16.85 -1.33 -5.19
CA LEU A 147 15.90 -0.59 -6.03
C LEU A 147 16.50 0.72 -6.54
N GLY A 148 17.39 1.37 -5.75
CA GLY A 148 18.10 2.58 -6.15
C GLY A 148 19.05 2.40 -7.34
N LYS A 149 19.41 1.16 -7.70
CA LYS A 149 20.19 0.89 -8.93
C LYS A 149 19.35 1.06 -10.19
N GLU A 150 18.03 1.16 -10.08
CA GLU A 150 17.08 1.18 -11.20
C GLU A 150 17.37 0.10 -12.25
N ALA A 151 17.65 -1.14 -11.82
CA ALA A 151 18.05 -2.22 -12.70
C ALA A 151 16.92 -2.74 -13.63
N PHE A 152 15.70 -2.28 -13.42
CA PHE A 152 14.52 -2.65 -14.22
C PHE A 152 13.60 -1.43 -14.42
N ARG A 153 12.67 -1.56 -15.35
CA ARG A 153 11.55 -0.63 -15.55
C ARG A 153 10.24 -1.26 -15.10
N ILE A 154 9.33 -0.43 -14.56
CA ILE A 154 8.00 -0.89 -14.20
C ILE A 154 7.11 -0.90 -15.44
N ASP A 155 6.36 -2.00 -15.62
CA ASP A 155 5.26 -2.12 -16.56
C ASP A 155 3.94 -2.19 -15.77
N ALA A 156 3.03 -1.28 -16.08
CA ALA A 156 1.82 -1.05 -15.30
C ALA A 156 0.58 -1.03 -16.22
N PRO A 157 0.01 -2.19 -16.55
CA PRO A 157 -1.24 -2.26 -17.29
C PRO A 157 -2.40 -1.71 -16.45
N ASP A 158 -3.49 -1.33 -17.12
CA ASP A 158 -4.69 -0.90 -16.42
C ASP A 158 -5.22 -2.00 -15.49
N LEU A 159 -5.82 -1.58 -14.39
CA LEU A 159 -6.51 -2.46 -13.46
C LEU A 159 -7.77 -3.05 -14.11
N PRO A 160 -8.34 -4.16 -13.58
CA PRO A 160 -9.53 -4.80 -14.16
C PRO A 160 -10.74 -3.88 -14.34
N ASN A 161 -10.82 -2.81 -13.56
CA ASN A 161 -11.87 -1.78 -13.67
C ASN A 161 -11.54 -0.67 -14.69
N GLY A 162 -10.47 -0.81 -15.47
CA GLY A 162 -10.03 0.16 -16.47
C GLY A 162 -9.37 1.42 -15.89
N VAL A 163 -9.04 1.44 -14.59
CA VAL A 163 -8.28 2.53 -13.98
C VAL A 163 -6.79 2.30 -14.24
N PRO A 164 -6.03 3.30 -14.72
CA PRO A 164 -4.59 3.18 -14.85
C PRO A 164 -3.93 2.80 -13.51
N ALA A 165 -3.10 1.75 -13.52
CA ALA A 165 -2.41 1.28 -12.32
C ALA A 165 -1.24 2.22 -11.98
N ARG A 166 -1.54 3.30 -11.28
CA ARG A 166 -0.59 4.32 -10.81
C ARG A 166 -0.41 4.20 -9.31
N LEU A 167 0.70 3.62 -8.89
CA LEU A 167 0.94 3.28 -7.50
C LEU A 167 2.33 3.76 -7.07
N HIS A 168 2.53 3.91 -5.76
CA HIS A 168 3.82 4.05 -5.12
C HIS A 168 3.98 3.00 -4.03
N LEU A 169 5.22 2.65 -3.73
CA LEU A 169 5.56 1.59 -2.80
C LEU A 169 6.09 2.17 -1.49
N ALA A 170 5.62 1.65 -0.37
CA ALA A 170 6.20 1.92 0.94
C ALA A 170 6.71 0.62 1.57
N VAL A 171 7.86 0.69 2.21
CA VAL A 171 8.53 -0.44 2.87
C VAL A 171 8.91 -0.04 4.28
N SER A 172 8.78 -0.95 5.26
CA SER A 172 9.35 -0.80 6.59
C SER A 172 9.83 -2.15 7.12
N ASP A 173 10.76 -2.13 8.08
CA ASP A 173 11.31 -3.34 8.66
C ASP A 173 11.21 -3.36 10.20
N ALA A 174 11.62 -4.47 10.80
CA ALA A 174 11.54 -4.69 12.24
C ALA A 174 12.47 -3.78 13.07
N THR A 175 13.34 -2.99 12.44
CA THR A 175 14.16 -1.95 13.11
C THR A 175 13.44 -0.63 13.25
N GLY A 176 12.33 -0.45 12.52
CA GLY A 176 11.57 0.80 12.43
C GLY A 176 12.06 1.72 11.32
N ASP A 177 13.00 1.26 10.49
CA ASP A 177 13.38 1.97 9.28
C ASP A 177 12.27 1.92 8.24
N SER A 178 12.20 2.92 7.36
CA SER A 178 11.11 3.07 6.40
C SER A 178 11.56 3.79 5.14
N ALA A 179 11.00 3.39 4.00
CA ALA A 179 11.24 4.06 2.73
C ALA A 179 9.96 4.15 1.89
N VAL A 180 9.90 5.17 1.04
CA VAL A 180 8.87 5.39 0.02
C VAL A 180 9.54 5.49 -1.34
N PHE A 181 8.99 4.79 -2.32
CA PHE A 181 9.48 4.72 -3.70
C PHE A 181 8.39 5.23 -4.63
N GLU A 182 8.64 6.35 -5.30
CA GLU A 182 7.71 7.01 -6.22
C GLU A 182 8.34 7.15 -7.60
N TYR A 183 7.62 6.79 -8.64
CA TYR A 183 8.01 7.11 -10.01
C TYR A 183 7.36 8.41 -10.43
N LEU A 184 8.16 9.49 -10.53
CA LEU A 184 7.69 10.82 -10.90
C LEU A 184 8.38 11.27 -12.20
N GLY A 185 7.58 11.45 -13.26
CA GLY A 185 8.12 11.80 -14.57
C GLY A 185 9.12 10.78 -15.15
N GLY A 186 8.87 9.50 -14.95
CA GLY A 186 9.71 8.39 -15.42
C GLY A 186 11.00 8.17 -14.61
N ARG A 187 11.14 8.79 -13.43
CA ARG A 187 12.31 8.65 -12.55
C ARG A 187 11.90 8.10 -11.20
N LEU A 188 12.68 7.20 -10.66
CA LEU A 188 12.51 6.71 -9.30
C LEU A 188 13.00 7.76 -8.30
N VAL A 189 12.11 8.18 -7.41
CA VAL A 189 12.41 9.04 -6.25
C VAL A 189 12.29 8.17 -5.00
N ILE A 190 13.33 8.15 -4.17
CA ILE A 190 13.39 7.37 -2.94
C ILE A 190 13.46 8.34 -1.75
N HIS A 191 12.47 8.24 -0.87
CA HIS A 191 12.51 8.87 0.45
C HIS A 191 12.82 7.79 1.47
N HIS A 192 13.91 7.95 2.24
CA HIS A 192 14.40 6.92 3.15
C HIS A 192 14.74 7.51 4.53
N GLY A 193 14.39 6.78 5.54
CA GLY A 193 14.73 7.03 6.93
C GLY A 193 13.54 6.89 7.88
N PRO A 194 13.79 6.91 9.19
CA PRO A 194 12.77 6.65 10.22
C PRO A 194 11.65 7.71 10.27
N GLN A 195 11.80 8.82 9.58
CA GLN A 195 10.74 9.83 9.42
C GLN A 195 9.71 9.47 8.34
N CYS A 196 10.02 8.53 7.43
CA CYS A 196 9.13 8.10 6.34
C CYS A 196 8.05 7.12 6.81
N ARG A 197 7.41 7.42 7.97
CA ARG A 197 6.49 6.50 8.67
C ARG A 197 5.09 6.50 8.12
N VAL A 198 4.64 7.55 7.47
CA VAL A 198 3.26 7.69 7.01
C VAL A 198 3.26 7.90 5.51
N LEU A 199 2.33 7.25 4.82
CA LEU A 199 2.07 7.44 3.40
C LEU A 199 0.57 7.36 3.16
N THR A 200 0.06 8.20 2.27
CA THR A 200 -1.30 8.12 1.75
C THR A 200 -1.27 8.05 0.22
N ASN A 201 -2.00 8.88 -0.48
CA ASN A 201 -2.09 8.88 -1.93
C ASN A 201 -1.52 10.20 -2.51
N SER A 202 -2.32 10.90 -3.35
CA SER A 202 -1.98 12.24 -3.84
C SER A 202 -1.95 13.29 -2.69
N PRO A 203 -1.04 14.27 -2.75
CA PRO A 203 0.02 14.44 -3.73
C PRO A 203 1.26 13.58 -3.43
N SER A 204 2.34 13.73 -4.25
CA SER A 204 3.63 13.07 -4.01
C SER A 204 4.16 13.32 -2.58
N TYR A 205 5.00 12.43 -2.10
CA TYR A 205 5.39 12.36 -0.69
C TYR A 205 6.01 13.65 -0.15
N ASP A 206 6.88 14.31 -0.90
CA ASP A 206 7.48 15.61 -0.52
C ASP A 206 6.42 16.71 -0.35
N ARG A 207 5.38 16.72 -1.17
CA ARG A 207 4.25 17.65 -1.04
C ARG A 207 3.36 17.29 0.16
N GLN A 208 3.18 16.01 0.47
CA GLN A 208 2.52 15.58 1.72
C GLN A 208 3.27 16.10 2.94
N LEU A 209 4.61 16.02 2.94
CA LEU A 209 5.44 16.57 4.01
C LEU A 209 5.31 18.10 4.14
N ALA A 210 5.22 18.84 3.04
CA ALA A 210 5.01 20.28 3.06
C ALA A 210 3.66 20.65 3.69
N ILE A 211 2.58 19.91 3.36
CA ILE A 211 1.25 20.08 3.97
C ILE A 211 1.31 19.76 5.46
N LEU A 212 1.97 18.67 5.86
CA LEU A 212 2.16 18.34 7.28
C LEU A 212 2.91 19.45 8.03
N GLY A 213 3.94 20.05 7.41
CA GLY A 213 4.67 21.18 7.98
C GLY A 213 3.78 22.36 8.32
N TYR A 214 2.80 22.69 7.47
CA TYR A 214 1.80 23.71 7.75
C TYR A 214 0.92 23.35 8.95
N TRP A 215 0.37 22.13 8.97
CA TRP A 215 -0.52 21.71 10.05
C TRP A 215 0.18 21.55 11.40
N ARG A 216 1.47 21.21 11.42
CA ARG A 216 2.27 21.21 12.66
C ARG A 216 2.37 22.58 13.32
N GLN A 217 2.34 23.68 12.54
CA GLN A 217 2.33 25.04 13.09
C GLN A 217 1.01 25.39 13.79
N ILE A 218 -0.11 24.80 13.34
CA ILE A 218 -1.43 25.00 13.99
C ILE A 218 -1.49 24.23 15.30
N GLY A 219 -0.85 23.07 15.39
CA GLY A 219 -0.85 22.20 16.56
C GLY A 219 -2.02 21.20 16.58
N GLY A 220 -1.67 19.90 16.60
CA GLY A 220 -2.60 18.80 16.41
C GLY A 220 -3.71 18.65 17.46
N LEU A 221 -3.45 19.04 18.73
CA LEU A 221 -4.49 19.05 19.77
C LEU A 221 -5.45 20.25 19.63
N THR A 222 -5.06 21.30 18.92
CA THR A 222 -5.90 22.46 18.69
C THR A 222 -6.80 22.22 17.48
N MET A 223 -6.25 21.72 16.37
CA MET A 223 -6.99 21.46 15.13
C MET A 223 -6.28 20.42 14.27
N LEU A 224 -7.05 19.49 13.72
CA LEU A 224 -6.62 18.56 12.67
C LEU A 224 -7.60 18.62 11.50
N PRO A 225 -7.13 18.41 10.25
CA PRO A 225 -8.03 18.40 9.10
C PRO A 225 -8.91 17.14 9.14
N GLY A 226 -10.22 17.31 8.93
CA GLY A 226 -11.24 16.27 9.18
C GLY A 226 -11.78 15.57 7.94
N THR A 227 -11.36 15.94 6.72
CA THR A 227 -11.92 15.32 5.51
C THR A 227 -11.30 13.96 5.19
N ASN A 228 -11.92 13.24 4.23
CA ASN A 228 -11.39 11.97 3.73
C ASN A 228 -10.31 12.14 2.65
N ARG A 229 -9.91 13.37 2.34
CA ARG A 229 -8.84 13.63 1.37
C ARG A 229 -7.52 13.01 1.82
N SER A 230 -6.74 12.57 0.87
CA SER A 230 -5.44 11.93 1.10
C SER A 230 -4.54 12.78 2.01
N SER A 231 -4.36 14.06 1.70
CA SER A 231 -3.55 15.01 2.49
C SER A 231 -4.02 15.13 3.93
N ASP A 232 -5.35 15.17 4.15
CA ASP A 232 -5.92 15.31 5.49
C ASP A 232 -5.72 14.03 6.31
N ARG A 233 -5.87 12.85 5.68
CA ARG A 233 -5.58 11.56 6.31
C ARG A 233 -4.09 11.41 6.64
N PHE A 234 -3.19 11.93 5.75
CA PHE A 234 -1.76 11.96 6.02
C PHE A 234 -1.43 12.74 7.29
N VAL A 235 -2.00 13.93 7.44
CA VAL A 235 -1.80 14.78 8.62
C VAL A 235 -2.34 14.11 9.89
N ARG A 236 -3.56 13.55 9.85
CA ARG A 236 -4.13 12.83 10.99
C ARG A 236 -3.32 11.59 11.36
N ALA A 237 -2.95 10.76 10.38
CA ALA A 237 -2.13 9.59 10.62
C ALA A 237 -0.77 9.95 11.23
N SER A 238 -0.13 11.01 10.71
CA SER A 238 1.17 11.48 11.23
C SER A 238 1.08 11.98 12.68
N PHE A 239 0.00 12.69 13.02
CA PHE A 239 -0.21 13.13 14.38
C PHE A 239 -0.52 11.95 15.31
N TYR A 240 -1.49 11.11 14.95
CA TYR A 240 -1.94 10.05 15.84
C TYR A 240 -0.92 8.96 16.06
N ILE A 241 -0.14 8.56 15.03
CA ILE A 241 0.85 7.50 15.19
C ILE A 241 1.98 7.90 16.15
N GLU A 242 2.25 9.20 16.30
CA GLU A 242 3.20 9.76 17.26
C GLU A 242 2.57 9.95 18.66
N ALA A 243 1.26 10.27 18.70
CA ALA A 243 0.55 10.65 19.93
C ALA A 243 -0.06 9.49 20.72
N ILE A 244 -0.25 8.31 20.09
CA ILE A 244 -0.80 7.14 20.79
C ILE A 244 0.15 6.63 21.87
N VAL A 245 -0.39 5.78 22.77
CA VAL A 245 0.35 5.18 23.87
C VAL A 245 1.64 4.51 23.39
N GLN A 246 2.74 4.81 24.07
CA GLN A 246 4.03 4.20 23.82
C GLN A 246 4.19 2.94 24.68
N SER A 247 4.18 1.76 24.05
CA SER A 247 4.23 0.46 24.74
C SER A 247 5.12 -0.53 23.98
N ALA A 248 5.86 -1.32 24.75
CA ALA A 248 6.57 -2.50 24.24
C ALA A 248 5.67 -3.75 24.18
N ASP A 249 4.50 -3.69 24.82
CA ASP A 249 3.54 -4.79 24.85
C ASP A 249 2.68 -4.79 23.58
N PRO A 250 2.73 -5.85 22.74
CA PRO A 250 1.91 -5.94 21.55
C PRO A 250 0.40 -5.96 21.85
N ALA A 251 -0.01 -6.41 23.05
CA ALA A 251 -1.42 -6.39 23.45
C ALA A 251 -1.97 -4.96 23.64
N ILE A 252 -1.09 -3.97 23.79
CA ILE A 252 -1.42 -2.54 23.85
C ILE A 252 -1.11 -1.85 22.53
N ALA A 253 0.10 -2.05 21.99
CA ALA A 253 0.58 -1.34 20.80
C ALA A 253 -0.25 -1.66 19.54
N VAL A 254 -0.57 -2.93 19.29
CA VAL A 254 -1.32 -3.36 18.10
C VAL A 254 -2.74 -2.75 18.08
N PRO A 255 -3.57 -2.86 19.14
CA PRO A 255 -4.86 -2.18 19.18
C PRO A 255 -4.76 -0.66 19.08
N ALA A 256 -3.72 -0.04 19.63
CA ALA A 256 -3.48 1.40 19.51
C ALA A 256 -3.22 1.80 18.05
N VAL A 257 -2.37 1.06 17.32
CA VAL A 257 -2.15 1.28 15.87
C VAL A 257 -3.44 1.03 15.08
N MET A 258 -4.20 -0.04 15.42
CA MET A 258 -5.49 -0.30 14.77
C MET A 258 -6.48 0.85 14.97
N SER A 259 -6.46 1.51 16.13
CA SER A 259 -7.31 2.69 16.40
C SER A 259 -6.94 3.88 15.51
N VAL A 260 -5.65 4.07 15.21
CA VAL A 260 -5.19 5.06 14.23
C VAL A 260 -5.73 4.72 12.84
N MET A 261 -5.61 3.46 12.42
CA MET A 261 -6.12 3.03 11.11
C MET A 261 -7.63 3.23 10.99
N ARG A 262 -8.39 2.95 12.05
CA ARG A 262 -9.84 3.23 12.10
C ARG A 262 -10.16 4.72 12.01
N ASN A 263 -9.37 5.58 12.64
CA ASN A 263 -9.56 7.05 12.57
C ASN A 263 -9.34 7.62 11.16
N VAL A 264 -8.39 7.07 10.41
CA VAL A 264 -8.07 7.54 9.05
C VAL A 264 -8.82 6.76 7.97
N SER A 265 -9.69 5.85 8.34
CA SER A 265 -10.55 5.09 7.43
C SER A 265 -11.61 5.98 6.80
N VAL A 266 -12.00 5.62 5.58
CA VAL A 266 -13.14 6.22 4.88
C VAL A 266 -14.38 5.38 5.15
N PRO A 267 -15.48 5.97 5.65
CA PRO A 267 -16.70 5.22 5.95
C PRO A 267 -17.20 4.41 4.75
N TYR A 268 -17.66 3.19 5.02
CA TYR A 268 -18.13 2.30 3.96
C TYR A 268 -19.39 2.83 3.28
N GLY A 269 -19.37 2.84 1.94
CA GLY A 269 -20.51 3.28 1.14
C GLY A 269 -20.74 4.79 1.12
N ILE A 270 -19.77 5.60 1.59
CA ILE A 270 -19.90 7.06 1.53
C ILE A 270 -20.06 7.53 0.10
N SER A 271 -21.02 8.42 -0.11
CA SER A 271 -21.38 8.99 -1.40
C SER A 271 -21.90 10.40 -1.22
N THR A 272 -21.66 11.26 -2.20
CA THR A 272 -22.28 12.59 -2.30
C THR A 272 -22.85 12.78 -3.70
N PRO A 273 -23.80 13.71 -3.91
CA PRO A 273 -24.35 13.97 -5.24
C PRO A 273 -23.29 14.27 -6.30
N ASP A 274 -22.22 14.97 -5.90
CA ASP A 274 -21.13 15.37 -6.78
C ASP A 274 -20.08 14.26 -6.97
N MET A 275 -20.00 13.31 -6.03
CA MET A 275 -19.09 12.18 -6.03
C MET A 275 -19.81 10.91 -5.60
N PRO A 276 -20.53 10.23 -6.49
CA PRO A 276 -21.33 9.04 -6.15
C PRO A 276 -20.51 7.79 -5.85
N HIS A 277 -19.20 7.79 -6.14
CA HIS A 277 -18.32 6.64 -5.99
C HIS A 277 -17.03 7.03 -5.27
N ILE A 278 -17.17 7.47 -4.02
CA ILE A 278 -16.00 7.75 -3.16
C ILE A 278 -15.42 6.40 -2.71
N ALA A 279 -14.10 6.26 -2.79
CA ALA A 279 -13.40 5.09 -2.27
C ALA A 279 -13.70 4.92 -0.78
N SER A 280 -14.07 3.70 -0.38
CA SER A 280 -14.34 3.33 1.02
C SER A 280 -13.27 2.37 1.52
N THR A 281 -12.98 2.40 2.82
CA THR A 281 -12.10 1.39 3.41
C THR A 281 -12.74 0.01 3.27
N ARG A 282 -12.02 -0.92 2.66
CA ARG A 282 -12.43 -2.31 2.43
C ARG A 282 -11.92 -3.23 3.53
N TRP A 283 -10.70 -2.98 3.97
CA TRP A 283 -10.08 -3.69 5.07
C TRP A 283 -8.93 -2.88 5.70
N ARG A 284 -8.49 -3.31 6.87
CA ARG A 284 -7.33 -2.78 7.61
C ARG A 284 -6.41 -3.91 7.99
N THR A 285 -5.11 -3.62 8.00
CA THR A 285 -4.09 -4.50 8.55
C THR A 285 -3.30 -3.77 9.65
N VAL A 286 -2.80 -4.53 10.61
CA VAL A 286 -1.70 -4.14 11.49
C VAL A 286 -0.75 -5.32 11.58
N CYS A 287 0.47 -5.16 11.06
CA CYS A 287 1.51 -6.16 11.13
C CYS A 287 2.53 -5.79 12.22
N ASP A 288 2.58 -6.57 13.28
CA ASP A 288 3.63 -6.54 14.30
C ASP A 288 4.90 -7.17 13.70
N GLN A 289 5.80 -6.32 13.26
CA GLN A 289 7.00 -6.72 12.54
C GLN A 289 8.03 -7.40 13.46
N LYS A 290 8.07 -7.01 14.72
CA LYS A 290 8.93 -7.63 15.73
C LYS A 290 8.54 -9.08 16.00
N ASN A 291 7.26 -9.34 16.21
CA ASN A 291 6.74 -10.66 16.54
C ASN A 291 6.26 -11.45 15.32
N ARG A 292 6.26 -10.84 14.12
CA ARG A 292 5.83 -11.44 12.84
C ARG A 292 4.39 -11.94 12.87
N VAL A 293 3.50 -11.10 13.41
CA VAL A 293 2.06 -11.38 13.49
C VAL A 293 1.30 -10.29 12.75
N CYS A 294 0.53 -10.64 11.72
CA CYS A 294 -0.35 -9.71 11.02
C CYS A 294 -1.79 -9.89 11.47
N TYR A 295 -2.43 -8.79 11.78
CA TYR A 295 -3.85 -8.67 12.10
C TYR A 295 -4.60 -8.11 10.90
N PHE A 296 -5.76 -8.65 10.61
CA PHE A 296 -6.60 -8.26 9.49
C PHE A 296 -8.02 -7.98 9.97
N GLU A 297 -8.60 -6.86 9.54
CA GLU A 297 -9.96 -6.41 9.85
C GLU A 297 -10.71 -6.10 8.56
N PRO A 298 -11.62 -6.98 8.09
CA PRO A 298 -12.53 -6.65 6.99
C PRO A 298 -13.52 -5.57 7.45
N THR A 299 -13.83 -4.60 6.60
CA THR A 299 -14.79 -3.54 6.98
C THR A 299 -16.23 -4.07 7.11
N LEU A 300 -16.60 -5.06 6.32
CA LEU A 300 -17.91 -5.71 6.41
C LEU A 300 -17.99 -6.83 7.45
N GLY A 301 -16.84 -7.18 8.08
CA GLY A 301 -16.77 -8.07 9.22
C GLY A 301 -16.70 -7.28 10.52
N MET A 302 -17.18 -7.85 11.61
CA MET A 302 -17.10 -7.26 12.96
C MET A 302 -15.91 -7.80 13.74
N GLU A 303 -15.15 -8.72 13.19
CA GLU A 303 -14.10 -9.46 13.86
C GLU A 303 -12.73 -9.19 13.24
N VAL A 304 -11.72 -9.20 14.12
CA VAL A 304 -10.31 -9.13 13.75
C VAL A 304 -9.73 -10.53 13.87
N PHE A 305 -9.01 -10.98 12.86
CA PHE A 305 -8.23 -12.21 12.92
C PHE A 305 -6.74 -11.94 12.73
N ARG A 306 -5.90 -12.92 13.06
CA ARG A 306 -4.45 -12.79 12.92
C ARG A 306 -3.83 -14.03 12.29
N VAL A 307 -2.66 -13.81 11.67
CA VAL A 307 -1.78 -14.84 11.13
C VAL A 307 -0.41 -14.68 11.80
N ASP A 308 0.08 -15.72 12.47
CA ASP A 308 1.41 -15.78 13.09
C ASP A 308 2.40 -16.45 12.14
N LEU A 309 3.24 -15.66 11.47
CA LEU A 309 4.18 -16.15 10.48
C LEU A 309 5.23 -17.11 11.05
N ARG A 310 5.48 -17.06 12.36
CA ARG A 310 6.41 -18.00 13.03
C ARG A 310 5.89 -19.43 13.08
N LYS A 311 4.58 -19.61 12.91
CA LYS A 311 3.90 -20.91 12.88
C LYS A 311 3.70 -21.43 11.45
N VAL A 312 4.07 -20.64 10.44
CA VAL A 312 3.90 -20.98 9.04
C VAL A 312 5.13 -21.73 8.55
N ASP A 313 4.93 -22.86 7.89
CA ASP A 313 6.01 -23.53 7.15
C ASP A 313 6.24 -22.80 5.82
N PHE A 314 7.37 -22.10 5.72
CA PHE A 314 7.84 -21.43 4.51
C PHE A 314 8.97 -22.18 3.81
N ALA A 315 9.24 -23.45 4.14
CA ALA A 315 10.30 -24.22 3.49
C ALA A 315 10.07 -24.31 1.98
N PRO A 316 11.14 -24.37 1.17
CA PRO A 316 11.02 -24.64 -0.25
C PRO A 316 10.21 -25.91 -0.49
N GLY A 317 9.20 -25.84 -1.36
CA GLY A 317 8.32 -26.96 -1.68
C GLY A 317 7.10 -27.13 -0.76
N SER A 318 6.91 -26.30 0.29
CA SER A 318 5.68 -26.34 1.12
C SER A 318 4.41 -25.92 0.37
N GLY A 319 4.57 -25.32 -0.82
CA GLY A 319 3.46 -24.92 -1.70
C GLY A 319 2.83 -23.57 -1.31
N GLU A 320 2.17 -22.98 -2.27
CA GLU A 320 1.37 -21.76 -2.05
C GLU A 320 0.07 -22.13 -1.34
N ARG A 321 -0.36 -21.31 -0.38
CA ARG A 321 -1.59 -21.51 0.37
C ARG A 321 -2.42 -20.23 0.38
N VAL A 322 -3.73 -20.37 0.43
CA VAL A 322 -4.68 -19.26 0.38
C VAL A 322 -5.69 -19.36 1.52
N LEU A 323 -6.01 -18.18 2.09
CA LEU A 323 -7.17 -17.97 2.95
C LEU A 323 -8.17 -17.13 2.15
N ARG A 324 -9.30 -17.73 1.78
CA ARG A 324 -10.34 -17.09 0.98
C ARG A 324 -11.17 -16.16 1.87
N LEU A 325 -11.24 -14.87 1.51
CA LEU A 325 -12.06 -13.87 2.17
C LEU A 325 -13.30 -13.50 1.34
N THR A 326 -13.31 -13.88 0.07
CA THR A 326 -14.35 -13.50 -0.92
C THR A 326 -15.54 -14.47 -1.00
N GLU A 327 -15.48 -15.57 -0.27
CA GLU A 327 -16.51 -16.62 -0.31
C GLU A 327 -17.51 -16.55 0.87
N GLY A 328 -17.53 -15.41 1.58
CA GLY A 328 -18.49 -15.17 2.67
C GLY A 328 -18.15 -15.82 4.01
N GLN A 329 -16.92 -16.34 4.17
CA GLN A 329 -16.45 -16.85 5.45
C GLN A 329 -16.19 -15.71 6.43
N SER A 330 -16.49 -15.94 7.71
CA SER A 330 -16.05 -15.12 8.84
C SER A 330 -14.89 -15.78 9.54
N TYR A 331 -13.86 -14.98 9.82
CA TYR A 331 -12.66 -15.42 10.51
C TYR A 331 -12.45 -14.61 11.79
N SER A 332 -12.05 -15.27 12.89
CA SER A 332 -11.72 -14.61 14.14
C SER A 332 -10.55 -15.28 14.83
N GLY A 333 -9.83 -14.55 15.69
CA GLY A 333 -8.72 -15.09 16.45
C GLY A 333 -7.50 -15.47 15.61
N ASP A 334 -6.87 -16.60 15.89
CA ASP A 334 -5.68 -17.09 15.17
C ASP A 334 -6.10 -18.06 14.05
N VAL A 335 -5.94 -17.64 12.81
CA VAL A 335 -6.32 -18.40 11.61
C VAL A 335 -5.12 -18.98 10.86
N THR A 336 -3.95 -19.03 11.49
CA THR A 336 -2.69 -19.45 10.85
C THR A 336 -2.80 -20.84 10.22
N THR A 337 -3.59 -21.74 10.79
CA THR A 337 -3.78 -23.12 10.30
C THR A 337 -4.95 -23.29 9.32
N GLU A 338 -5.68 -22.22 9.02
CA GLU A 338 -6.87 -22.28 8.16
C GLU A 338 -6.56 -22.10 6.67
N PHE A 339 -5.34 -21.70 6.33
CA PHE A 339 -4.89 -21.62 4.95
C PHE A 339 -4.93 -22.99 4.26
N ARG A 340 -5.48 -23.03 3.07
CA ARG A 340 -5.56 -24.23 2.23
C ARG A 340 -4.55 -24.16 1.09
N SER A 341 -4.07 -25.31 0.62
CA SER A 341 -3.23 -25.37 -0.58
C SER A 341 -3.94 -24.68 -1.75
N SER A 342 -3.20 -23.84 -2.46
CA SER A 342 -3.72 -23.23 -3.68
C SER A 342 -3.81 -24.30 -4.77
N GLU A 343 -4.94 -24.43 -5.42
CA GLU A 343 -5.14 -25.40 -6.51
C GLU A 343 -4.32 -25.05 -7.75
N LYS A 344 -3.99 -23.77 -7.91
CA LYS A 344 -3.18 -23.24 -9.00
C LYS A 344 -2.17 -22.25 -8.43
N PRO A 345 -0.97 -22.14 -9.04
CA PRO A 345 -0.06 -21.05 -8.70
C PRO A 345 -0.74 -19.68 -8.85
N PHE A 346 -0.37 -18.74 -7.99
CA PHE A 346 -0.90 -17.37 -8.06
C PHE A 346 -0.50 -16.73 -9.40
N GLY A 347 -1.49 -16.25 -10.13
CA GLY A 347 -1.32 -15.61 -11.43
C GLY A 347 -1.20 -14.09 -11.30
N PHE A 348 0.03 -13.57 -11.32
CA PHE A 348 0.22 -12.12 -11.39
C PHE A 348 -0.24 -11.56 -12.73
N LEU A 349 -0.87 -10.38 -12.70
CA LEU A 349 -1.13 -9.62 -13.92
C LEU A 349 0.19 -9.01 -14.39
N PHE A 350 0.76 -9.57 -15.44
CA PHE A 350 1.92 -9.00 -16.10
C PHE A 350 1.45 -8.13 -17.27
N GLY A 351 2.06 -6.95 -17.43
CA GLY A 351 1.85 -6.13 -18.61
C GLY A 351 2.16 -6.94 -19.88
N VAL A 352 1.35 -6.77 -20.90
CA VAL A 352 1.48 -7.43 -22.21
C VAL A 352 2.22 -6.49 -23.15
#